data_15e2d8ac6734cb2a6e2114e835dfbf73
#
_entry.id   15e2d8ac6734cb2a6e2114e835dfbf73
#
_cell.length_a   1.000
_cell.length_b   1.000
_cell.length_c   1.000
_cell.angle_alpha   90.00
_cell.angle_beta   90.00
_cell.angle_gamma   90.00
#
_symmetry.space_group_name_H-M   'P 1'
#
loop_
_entity.id
_entity.type
_entity.pdbx_description
1 polymer ?
#
loop_
_entity_poly.entity_id
_entity_poly.type
_entity_poly.pdbx_seq_one_letter_code
_entity_poly.pdbx_strand_id
1 'polypeptide(L)'
;MYFLKRLAVGAVLILASWVAPALAGSPPIQLPDLGTNHSTSAQASAATAADALAQDAKCTRCHDENEAKPILSIYQTPHGVRGDARTPTCQSCHGPSEKHLAGDKTGKGIPPPDVMFNKHDYPMSDAGDRSAVCLTCHKGTQRTHWDGSEHQTNGVACNDCHKVHSAVDPVRDRLTQPEVCMTCHKDRRADIHKVSHHPIGEGKVICSDCHNPHGSTGPHLLKKATVTETCTTCHAEKRGPFLWEHQPVVEDCTNCHTPHGSNIPPLLKSRPPFLCSECHDGPHASSSPFGPGIGGLQSTMSGFGVSGGRAPSPSPTGAGRSCLNCHSMIHGSNSPAGAFLHR
;
A
#
# COMPACT_ATOMS: atom_id res chain seq x y z
N MET A 1 -16.39 -10.30 -66.70
CA MET A 1 -15.89 -9.65 -67.94
C MET A 1 -15.02 -8.47 -67.51
N TYR A 2 -13.69 -8.60 -67.80
CA TYR A 2 -12.71 -7.59 -68.20
C TYR A 2 -12.57 -6.32 -67.32
N PHE A 3 -11.39 -5.79 -66.93
CA PHE A 3 -10.02 -5.85 -67.46
C PHE A 3 -9.03 -5.42 -66.38
N LEU A 4 -7.90 -6.15 -66.28
CA LEU A 4 -6.64 -5.71 -65.66
C LEU A 4 -6.05 -4.49 -66.39
N LYS A 5 -5.55 -3.49 -65.67
CA LYS A 5 -4.45 -2.66 -66.17
C LYS A 5 -3.36 -2.51 -65.11
N ARG A 6 -2.21 -3.09 -65.41
CA ARG A 6 -0.93 -2.86 -64.71
C ARG A 6 -0.38 -1.50 -65.14
N LEU A 7 0.10 -0.73 -64.19
CA LEU A 7 1.03 0.37 -64.43
C LEU A 7 2.25 0.16 -63.60
N ALA A 8 3.37 -0.10 -64.28
CA ALA A 8 4.71 -0.10 -63.75
C ALA A 8 5.20 1.35 -63.67
N VAL A 9 5.71 1.75 -62.50
CA VAL A 9 6.44 3.01 -62.34
C VAL A 9 7.81 2.67 -61.85
N GLY A 10 8.81 3.09 -62.66
CA GLY A 10 10.23 2.80 -62.45
C GLY A 10 10.80 3.53 -61.24
N ALA A 11 11.65 2.81 -60.52
CA ALA A 11 12.46 3.35 -59.44
C ALA A 11 13.69 4.03 -60.00
N VAL A 12 13.82 5.32 -59.80
CA VAL A 12 15.07 6.07 -60.06
C VAL A 12 15.91 5.99 -58.77
N LEU A 13 17.00 5.23 -58.83
CA LEU A 13 18.01 5.20 -57.78
C LEU A 13 18.91 6.43 -57.91
N ILE A 14 18.78 7.36 -56.97
CA ILE A 14 19.74 8.45 -56.74
C ILE A 14 20.77 7.96 -55.73
N LEU A 15 21.98 7.62 -56.18
CA LEU A 15 23.14 7.36 -55.36
C LEU A 15 23.69 8.70 -54.84
N ALA A 16 23.37 9.04 -53.62
CA ALA A 16 24.03 10.14 -52.89
C ALA A 16 25.25 9.58 -52.16
N SER A 17 26.42 9.92 -52.66
CA SER A 17 27.70 9.62 -52.02
C SER A 17 27.85 10.50 -50.76
N TRP A 18 27.67 9.92 -49.61
CA TRP A 18 28.03 10.52 -48.32
C TRP A 18 29.49 10.25 -48.02
N VAL A 19 30.33 11.28 -48.07
CA VAL A 19 31.68 11.25 -47.53
C VAL A 19 31.57 11.43 -46.02
N ALA A 20 31.80 10.38 -45.25
CA ALA A 20 31.85 10.45 -43.79
C ALA A 20 33.18 11.07 -43.36
N PRO A 21 33.20 12.06 -42.45
CA PRO A 21 34.44 12.50 -41.84
C PRO A 21 34.97 11.40 -40.92
N ALA A 22 36.26 11.11 -41.05
CA ALA A 22 37.01 10.18 -40.19
C ALA A 22 36.97 10.73 -38.74
N LEU A 23 36.21 10.08 -37.89
CA LEU A 23 36.27 10.31 -36.44
C LEU A 23 37.58 9.73 -35.92
N ALA A 24 38.43 10.60 -35.38
CA ALA A 24 39.64 10.23 -34.66
C ALA A 24 39.27 9.23 -33.56
N GLY A 25 39.90 8.06 -33.61
CA GLY A 25 39.67 7.00 -32.64
C GLY A 25 39.98 7.45 -31.23
N SER A 26 38.99 7.37 -30.35
CA SER A 26 39.22 7.46 -28.92
C SER A 26 40.15 6.36 -28.45
N PRO A 27 41.11 6.66 -27.56
CA PRO A 27 41.98 5.60 -27.02
C PRO A 27 41.14 4.51 -26.35
N PRO A 28 41.58 3.23 -26.43
CA PRO A 28 40.86 2.14 -25.79
C PRO A 28 40.75 2.42 -24.27
N ILE A 29 39.52 2.34 -23.75
CA ILE A 29 39.27 2.38 -22.31
C ILE A 29 39.97 1.15 -21.74
N GLN A 30 41.06 1.36 -21.02
CA GLN A 30 41.64 0.33 -20.17
C GLN A 30 40.66 0.09 -19.01
N LEU A 31 39.93 -1.00 -19.09
CA LEU A 31 39.22 -1.51 -17.93
C LEU A 31 40.25 -1.86 -16.87
N PRO A 32 40.03 -1.44 -15.60
CA PRO A 32 40.89 -1.87 -14.51
C PRO A 32 40.90 -3.41 -14.49
N ASP A 33 42.06 -3.98 -14.38
CA ASP A 33 42.28 -5.41 -14.24
C ASP A 33 41.52 -5.88 -13.01
N LEU A 34 40.34 -6.47 -13.19
CA LEU A 34 39.57 -7.13 -12.14
C LEU A 34 40.34 -8.40 -11.81
N GLY A 35 41.41 -8.20 -11.04
CA GLY A 35 42.25 -9.28 -10.54
C GLY A 35 41.41 -10.44 -10.03
N THR A 36 41.82 -11.62 -10.42
CA THR A 36 41.28 -12.95 -10.14
C THR A 36 41.18 -13.26 -8.63
N ASN A 37 40.33 -12.54 -7.90
CA ASN A 37 40.03 -12.80 -6.47
C ASN A 37 38.75 -13.63 -6.26
N HIS A 38 38.25 -14.33 -7.28
CA HIS A 38 37.08 -15.19 -7.13
C HIS A 38 37.30 -16.42 -6.25
N SER A 39 38.56 -16.90 -6.10
CA SER A 39 38.83 -18.08 -5.28
C SER A 39 38.77 -17.81 -3.78
N THR A 40 39.21 -16.62 -3.32
CA THR A 40 39.19 -16.26 -1.87
C THR A 40 37.79 -15.94 -1.38
N SER A 41 36.96 -15.32 -2.21
CA SER A 41 35.56 -15.03 -1.82
C SER A 41 34.70 -16.30 -1.77
N ALA A 42 34.89 -17.25 -2.68
CA ALA A 42 34.16 -18.52 -2.68
C ALA A 42 34.58 -19.41 -1.49
N GLN A 43 35.87 -19.44 -1.14
CA GLN A 43 36.35 -20.18 0.03
C GLN A 43 35.88 -19.55 1.36
N ALA A 44 35.90 -18.23 1.49
CA ALA A 44 35.40 -17.53 2.64
C ALA A 44 33.87 -17.74 2.80
N SER A 45 33.10 -17.76 1.72
CA SER A 45 31.67 -18.04 1.76
C SER A 45 31.34 -19.49 2.10
N ALA A 46 32.17 -20.44 1.67
CA ALA A 46 31.99 -21.86 1.99
C ALA A 46 32.32 -22.15 3.47
N ALA A 47 33.37 -21.53 4.01
CA ALA A 47 33.70 -21.62 5.44
C ALA A 47 32.57 -21.05 6.32
N THR A 48 32.05 -19.87 5.97
CA THR A 48 30.91 -19.24 6.70
C THR A 48 29.64 -20.07 6.61
N ALA A 49 29.38 -20.74 5.50
CA ALA A 49 28.24 -21.65 5.36
C ALA A 49 28.39 -22.88 6.26
N ALA A 50 29.59 -23.47 6.31
CA ALA A 50 29.89 -24.61 7.18
C ALA A 50 29.73 -24.27 8.67
N ASP A 51 30.23 -23.09 9.07
CA ASP A 51 30.10 -22.59 10.45
C ASP A 51 28.63 -22.34 10.83
N ALA A 52 27.85 -21.74 9.92
CA ALA A 52 26.42 -21.51 10.14
C ALA A 52 25.65 -22.83 10.29
N LEU A 53 25.93 -23.81 9.43
CA LEU A 53 25.33 -25.15 9.53
C LEU A 53 25.73 -25.87 10.82
N ALA A 54 26.99 -25.74 11.25
CA ALA A 54 27.46 -26.31 12.52
C ALA A 54 26.78 -25.66 13.73
N GLN A 55 26.47 -24.38 13.67
CA GLN A 55 25.67 -23.70 14.69
C GLN A 55 24.21 -24.17 14.67
N ASP A 56 23.60 -24.27 13.51
CA ASP A 56 22.23 -24.76 13.37
C ASP A 56 22.09 -26.22 13.79
N ALA A 57 23.12 -27.05 13.61
CA ALA A 57 23.15 -28.46 14.01
C ALA A 57 22.89 -28.67 15.51
N LYS A 58 23.16 -27.65 16.33
CA LYS A 58 22.81 -27.69 17.76
C LYS A 58 21.31 -27.79 17.97
N CYS A 59 20.52 -27.21 17.09
CA CYS A 59 19.07 -27.18 17.11
C CYS A 59 18.47 -28.34 16.32
N THR A 60 18.95 -28.55 15.08
CA THR A 60 18.40 -29.56 14.15
C THR A 60 18.68 -31.00 14.54
N ARG A 61 19.51 -31.25 15.56
CA ARG A 61 19.65 -32.59 16.18
C ARG A 61 18.38 -33.07 16.87
N CYS A 62 17.49 -32.17 17.26
CA CYS A 62 16.22 -32.47 17.93
C CYS A 62 15.01 -31.98 17.12
N HIS A 63 15.17 -30.83 16.43
CA HIS A 63 14.15 -30.24 15.59
C HIS A 63 14.29 -30.75 14.15
N ASP A 64 13.32 -31.52 13.66
CA ASP A 64 13.33 -32.14 12.36
C ASP A 64 12.06 -31.82 11.54
N GLU A 65 11.95 -32.44 10.36
CA GLU A 65 10.79 -32.28 9.46
C GLU A 65 9.49 -32.91 9.94
N ASN A 66 9.54 -33.74 10.99
CA ASN A 66 8.37 -34.44 11.53
C ASN A 66 7.58 -33.60 12.54
N GLU A 67 8.08 -32.42 12.89
CA GLU A 67 7.38 -31.54 13.81
C GLU A 67 6.07 -30.99 13.21
N ALA A 68 5.05 -30.84 14.08
CA ALA A 68 3.76 -30.26 13.71
C ALA A 68 3.89 -28.82 13.12
N LYS A 69 4.97 -28.13 13.45
CA LYS A 69 5.33 -26.83 12.88
C LYS A 69 6.60 -26.98 12.04
N PRO A 70 6.58 -26.69 10.75
CA PRO A 70 7.69 -26.93 9.84
C PRO A 70 8.80 -25.90 10.00
N ILE A 71 9.53 -25.93 11.13
CA ILE A 71 10.55 -24.92 11.40
C ILE A 71 11.72 -24.98 10.41
N LEU A 72 12.04 -26.16 9.86
CA LEU A 72 13.09 -26.32 8.87
C LEU A 72 12.72 -25.67 7.51
N SER A 73 11.47 -25.29 7.32
CA SER A 73 11.08 -24.50 6.12
C SER A 73 11.78 -23.14 6.05
N ILE A 74 12.43 -22.68 7.11
CA ILE A 74 13.31 -21.51 7.08
C ILE A 74 14.38 -21.64 6.00
N TYR A 75 14.89 -22.85 5.74
CA TYR A 75 15.88 -23.10 4.68
C TYR A 75 15.36 -22.86 3.27
N GLN A 76 14.04 -22.72 3.10
CA GLN A 76 13.39 -22.32 1.85
C GLN A 76 13.20 -20.81 1.73
N THR A 77 13.65 -20.04 2.71
CA THR A 77 13.50 -18.58 2.78
C THR A 77 14.87 -17.88 2.64
N PRO A 78 14.90 -16.59 2.36
CA PRO A 78 16.15 -15.82 2.37
C PRO A 78 16.93 -15.91 3.69
N HIS A 79 16.26 -16.15 4.83
CA HIS A 79 16.91 -16.34 6.12
C HIS A 79 17.61 -17.71 6.25
N GLY A 80 17.33 -18.64 5.35
CA GLY A 80 17.92 -19.97 5.34
C GLY A 80 19.06 -20.17 4.34
N VAL A 81 19.43 -19.16 3.58
CA VAL A 81 20.51 -19.26 2.53
C VAL A 81 21.89 -19.30 3.19
N ARG A 82 22.42 -20.48 3.43
CA ARG A 82 23.66 -20.67 4.20
C ARG A 82 24.94 -20.24 3.46
N GLY A 83 24.89 -20.01 2.17
CA GLY A 83 25.99 -19.44 1.40
C GLY A 83 26.20 -17.93 1.56
N ASP A 84 25.30 -17.23 2.23
CA ASP A 84 25.39 -15.80 2.50
C ASP A 84 25.76 -15.55 3.96
N ALA A 85 26.91 -14.95 4.23
CA ALA A 85 27.38 -14.63 5.57
C ALA A 85 26.48 -13.69 6.39
N ARG A 86 25.54 -12.99 5.72
CA ARG A 86 24.55 -12.12 6.36
C ARG A 86 23.33 -12.89 6.88
N THR A 87 23.22 -14.16 6.51
CA THR A 87 22.05 -14.97 6.90
C THR A 87 22.14 -15.35 8.37
N PRO A 88 21.07 -15.12 9.15
CA PRO A 88 21.06 -15.46 10.57
C PRO A 88 21.03 -16.98 10.78
N THR A 89 21.60 -17.43 11.89
CA THR A 89 21.43 -18.81 12.40
C THR A 89 20.20 -18.88 13.30
N CYS A 90 19.81 -20.10 13.71
CA CYS A 90 18.72 -20.29 14.66
C CYS A 90 18.94 -19.46 15.95
N GLN A 91 20.17 -19.47 16.47
CA GLN A 91 20.52 -18.73 17.68
C GLN A 91 20.52 -17.20 17.51
N SER A 92 20.67 -16.71 16.28
CA SER A 92 20.58 -15.27 16.01
C SER A 92 19.19 -14.72 16.34
N CYS A 93 18.16 -15.55 16.21
CA CYS A 93 16.77 -15.17 16.48
C CYS A 93 16.28 -15.66 17.85
N HIS A 94 16.62 -16.89 18.23
CA HIS A 94 16.11 -17.53 19.46
C HIS A 94 17.05 -17.37 20.67
N GLY A 95 18.20 -16.71 20.51
CA GLY A 95 19.24 -16.58 21.52
C GLY A 95 20.10 -17.84 21.64
N PRO A 96 21.16 -17.82 22.46
CA PRO A 96 22.03 -18.97 22.76
C PRO A 96 21.27 -20.17 23.29
N SER A 97 20.23 -19.93 24.08
CA SER A 97 19.27 -20.92 24.60
C SER A 97 19.93 -22.09 25.31
N GLU A 98 20.98 -21.83 26.10
CA GLU A 98 21.81 -22.86 26.76
C GLU A 98 20.99 -23.78 27.65
N LYS A 99 20.04 -23.22 28.42
CA LYS A 99 19.16 -24.03 29.29
C LYS A 99 18.25 -24.95 28.50
N HIS A 100 17.75 -24.48 27.34
CA HIS A 100 16.99 -25.28 26.41
C HIS A 100 17.83 -26.41 25.84
N LEU A 101 19.04 -26.10 25.39
CA LEU A 101 19.97 -27.07 24.81
C LEU A 101 20.48 -28.12 25.81
N ALA A 102 20.50 -27.81 27.12
CA ALA A 102 20.89 -28.73 28.19
C ALA A 102 19.78 -29.71 28.59
N GLY A 103 18.53 -29.52 28.08
CA GLY A 103 17.42 -30.41 28.33
C GLY A 103 17.61 -31.78 27.69
N ASP A 104 16.88 -32.78 28.19
CA ASP A 104 16.95 -34.12 27.64
C ASP A 104 16.09 -34.27 26.37
N LYS A 105 16.38 -35.31 25.59
CA LYS A 105 15.65 -35.56 24.34
C LYS A 105 14.19 -36.04 24.52
N THR A 106 13.76 -36.24 25.78
CA THR A 106 12.38 -36.67 26.06
C THR A 106 11.37 -35.53 25.90
N GLY A 107 11.84 -34.29 25.77
CA GLY A 107 11.03 -33.11 25.58
C GLY A 107 10.21 -32.66 26.80
N LYS A 108 10.25 -33.41 27.90
CA LYS A 108 9.47 -33.09 29.10
C LYS A 108 10.26 -32.13 30.02
N GLY A 109 9.64 -30.98 30.29
CA GLY A 109 10.22 -30.00 31.21
C GLY A 109 11.44 -29.26 30.70
N ILE A 110 11.70 -29.29 29.38
CA ILE A 110 12.77 -28.49 28.76
C ILE A 110 12.36 -27.02 28.83
N PRO A 111 13.21 -26.13 29.40
CA PRO A 111 12.93 -24.69 29.37
C PRO A 111 12.77 -24.18 27.93
N PRO A 112 12.02 -23.09 27.73
CA PRO A 112 11.91 -22.51 26.40
C PRO A 112 13.26 -21.92 25.93
N PRO A 113 13.45 -21.68 24.60
CA PRO A 113 14.55 -20.86 24.13
C PRO A 113 14.47 -19.44 24.71
N ASP A 114 15.57 -18.70 24.67
CA ASP A 114 15.65 -17.37 25.28
C ASP A 114 14.62 -16.39 24.69
N VAL A 115 14.31 -16.50 23.38
CA VAL A 115 13.26 -15.72 22.73
C VAL A 115 12.20 -16.64 22.12
N MET A 116 10.99 -16.55 22.68
CA MET A 116 9.79 -17.27 22.24
C MET A 116 8.92 -16.40 21.35
N PHE A 117 8.72 -16.81 20.10
CA PHE A 117 7.90 -16.08 19.12
C PHE A 117 6.44 -16.51 19.09
N ASN A 118 6.11 -17.68 19.59
CA ASN A 118 4.75 -18.20 19.64
C ASN A 118 4.43 -18.72 21.04
N LYS A 119 3.15 -18.61 21.41
CA LYS A 119 2.65 -19.28 22.60
C LYS A 119 2.60 -20.79 22.35
N HIS A 120 3.23 -21.53 23.22
CA HIS A 120 3.15 -22.98 23.28
C HIS A 120 2.93 -23.39 24.76
N ASP A 121 3.71 -24.28 25.34
CA ASP A 121 3.67 -24.63 26.76
C ASP A 121 4.17 -23.49 27.67
N TYR A 122 4.86 -22.52 27.08
CA TYR A 122 5.41 -21.33 27.74
C TYR A 122 4.82 -20.05 27.12
N PRO A 123 4.77 -18.95 27.89
CA PRO A 123 4.35 -17.65 27.35
C PRO A 123 5.33 -17.17 26.28
N MET A 124 4.82 -16.39 25.30
CA MET A 124 5.67 -15.67 24.38
C MET A 124 6.53 -14.64 25.11
N SER A 125 7.73 -14.37 24.58
CA SER A 125 8.52 -13.20 24.97
C SER A 125 7.78 -11.90 24.62
N ASP A 126 8.13 -10.82 25.32
CA ASP A 126 7.51 -9.52 25.08
C ASP A 126 7.70 -9.07 23.63
N ALA A 127 6.75 -8.29 23.12
CA ALA A 127 6.75 -7.83 21.73
C ALA A 127 8.00 -7.02 21.39
N GLY A 128 8.51 -6.25 22.36
CA GLY A 128 9.77 -5.51 22.24
C GLY A 128 10.94 -6.43 21.99
N ASP A 129 11.11 -7.48 22.81
CA ASP A 129 12.20 -8.44 22.69
C ASP A 129 12.15 -9.21 21.37
N ARG A 130 10.94 -9.67 20.99
CA ARG A 130 10.71 -10.35 19.70
C ARG A 130 11.06 -9.46 18.51
N SER A 131 10.74 -8.16 18.58
CA SER A 131 11.07 -7.19 17.54
C SER A 131 12.53 -6.80 17.51
N ALA A 132 13.15 -6.66 18.70
CA ALA A 132 14.55 -6.26 18.83
C ALA A 132 15.49 -7.20 18.06
N VAL A 133 15.21 -8.50 18.08
CA VAL A 133 15.97 -9.50 17.32
C VAL A 133 15.97 -9.18 15.81
N CYS A 134 14.81 -8.88 15.25
CA CYS A 134 14.68 -8.55 13.83
C CYS A 134 15.37 -7.22 13.48
N LEU A 135 15.28 -6.25 14.40
CA LEU A 135 15.85 -4.93 14.24
C LEU A 135 17.38 -4.89 14.35
N THR A 136 18.04 -5.97 14.76
CA THR A 136 19.52 -6.06 14.67
C THR A 136 20.00 -5.89 13.23
N CYS A 137 19.23 -6.39 12.27
CA CYS A 137 19.53 -6.33 10.82
C CYS A 137 18.55 -5.42 10.05
N HIS A 138 17.27 -5.41 10.42
CA HIS A 138 16.20 -4.74 9.66
C HIS A 138 15.92 -3.32 10.17
N LYS A 139 16.89 -2.38 10.08
CA LYS A 139 16.77 -1.00 10.61
C LYS A 139 16.33 0.05 9.60
N GLY A 140 16.48 -0.20 8.31
CA GLY A 140 16.38 0.84 7.27
C GLY A 140 15.09 0.82 6.45
N THR A 141 15.00 1.77 5.52
CA THR A 141 13.94 1.91 4.52
C THR A 141 12.55 2.10 5.16
N GLN A 142 11.59 1.26 4.82
CA GLN A 142 10.21 1.38 5.31
C GLN A 142 10.05 1.16 6.83
N ARG A 143 11.09 0.70 7.54
CA ARG A 143 11.08 0.44 8.98
C ARG A 143 11.69 1.56 9.83
N THR A 144 12.13 2.64 9.18
CA THR A 144 12.77 3.79 9.86
C THR A 144 11.91 4.38 10.97
N HIS A 145 10.60 4.33 10.81
CA HIS A 145 9.62 4.87 11.76
C HIS A 145 8.95 3.78 12.62
N TRP A 146 9.59 2.60 12.76
CA TRP A 146 9.03 1.53 13.58
C TRP A 146 8.92 1.95 15.04
N ASP A 147 10.00 2.49 15.60
CA ASP A 147 9.99 2.96 16.97
C ASP A 147 9.05 4.16 17.13
N GLY A 148 8.07 4.03 18.03
CA GLY A 148 7.01 5.00 18.24
C GLY A 148 5.83 4.87 17.29
N SER A 149 5.83 3.90 16.36
CA SER A 149 4.66 3.65 15.51
C SER A 149 3.47 3.08 16.30
N GLU A 150 2.26 3.25 15.78
CA GLU A 150 1.04 2.75 16.41
C GLU A 150 1.09 1.23 16.65
N HIS A 151 1.66 0.47 15.71
CA HIS A 151 1.79 -0.98 15.89
C HIS A 151 2.77 -1.32 17.01
N GLN A 152 3.93 -0.68 17.05
CA GLN A 152 4.93 -0.93 18.10
C GLN A 152 4.41 -0.53 19.49
N THR A 153 3.80 0.64 19.61
CA THR A 153 3.25 1.14 20.88
C THR A 153 2.06 0.34 21.39
N ASN A 154 1.34 -0.35 20.50
CA ASN A 154 0.27 -1.28 20.85
C ASN A 154 0.75 -2.73 21.02
N GLY A 155 2.04 -2.96 21.15
CA GLY A 155 2.60 -4.28 21.45
C GLY A 155 2.56 -5.28 20.31
N VAL A 156 2.49 -4.83 19.07
CA VAL A 156 2.60 -5.69 17.89
C VAL A 156 4.07 -5.95 17.61
N ALA A 157 4.43 -7.21 17.39
CA ALA A 157 5.79 -7.61 17.03
C ALA A 157 5.89 -7.98 15.55
N CYS A 158 7.11 -7.98 15.02
CA CYS A 158 7.36 -8.30 13.62
C CYS A 158 6.76 -9.66 13.20
N ASN A 159 6.90 -10.68 14.06
CA ASN A 159 6.40 -12.03 13.81
C ASN A 159 4.87 -12.18 13.92
N ASP A 160 4.16 -11.19 14.42
CA ASP A 160 2.69 -11.23 14.46
C ASP A 160 2.13 -11.12 13.03
N CYS A 161 2.86 -10.44 12.13
CA CYS A 161 2.54 -10.33 10.72
C CYS A 161 3.43 -11.25 9.85
N HIS A 162 4.75 -11.24 10.08
CA HIS A 162 5.72 -11.98 9.27
C HIS A 162 5.91 -13.43 9.74
N LYS A 163 6.00 -14.36 8.77
CA LYS A 163 6.18 -15.79 9.04
C LYS A 163 7.51 -16.26 8.45
N VAL A 164 8.58 -16.15 9.24
CA VAL A 164 9.96 -16.47 8.79
C VAL A 164 10.22 -17.96 8.61
N HIS A 165 9.45 -18.83 9.25
CA HIS A 165 9.47 -20.28 9.07
C HIS A 165 8.45 -20.76 8.01
N SER A 166 8.10 -19.91 7.06
CA SER A 166 7.22 -20.24 5.93
C SER A 166 7.90 -19.88 4.63
N ALA A 167 7.91 -20.79 3.67
CA ALA A 167 8.48 -20.58 2.34
C ALA A 167 7.88 -19.33 1.66
N VAL A 168 6.60 -19.07 1.93
CA VAL A 168 5.89 -17.86 1.51
C VAL A 168 5.43 -17.11 2.75
N ASP A 169 5.86 -15.87 2.88
CA ASP A 169 5.40 -14.98 3.95
C ASP A 169 4.07 -14.32 3.53
N PRO A 170 2.92 -14.69 4.17
CA PRO A 170 1.60 -14.24 3.71
C PRO A 170 1.42 -12.74 3.68
N VAL A 171 2.10 -11.99 4.57
CA VAL A 171 1.97 -10.53 4.60
C VAL A 171 2.69 -9.85 3.43
N ARG A 172 3.57 -10.55 2.74
CA ARG A 172 4.31 -10.05 1.57
C ARG A 172 3.66 -10.42 0.24
N ASP A 173 2.74 -11.35 0.24
CA ASP A 173 1.99 -11.74 -0.95
C ASP A 173 0.74 -10.89 -1.10
N ARG A 174 0.48 -10.40 -2.31
CA ARG A 174 -0.62 -9.45 -2.58
C ARG A 174 -2.01 -10.04 -2.34
N LEU A 175 -2.17 -11.34 -2.55
CA LEU A 175 -3.47 -12.00 -2.39
C LEU A 175 -3.76 -12.34 -0.93
N THR A 176 -2.74 -12.59 -0.13
CA THR A 176 -2.90 -13.02 1.26
C THR A 176 -2.65 -11.91 2.29
N GLN A 177 -1.97 -10.82 1.90
CA GLN A 177 -1.71 -9.69 2.80
C GLN A 177 -2.98 -9.13 3.47
N PRO A 178 -4.09 -8.86 2.75
CA PRO A 178 -5.29 -8.32 3.37
C PRO A 178 -5.81 -9.19 4.51
N GLU A 179 -5.77 -10.52 4.34
CA GLU A 179 -6.21 -11.46 5.39
C GLU A 179 -5.37 -11.35 6.66
N VAL A 180 -4.04 -11.19 6.51
CA VAL A 180 -3.16 -10.98 7.68
C VAL A 180 -3.54 -9.70 8.44
N CYS A 181 -3.76 -8.61 7.73
CA CYS A 181 -4.16 -7.34 8.35
C CYS A 181 -5.53 -7.45 9.04
N MET A 182 -6.49 -8.08 8.38
CA MET A 182 -7.86 -8.21 8.84
C MET A 182 -8.06 -9.23 9.98
N THR A 183 -7.02 -9.92 10.43
CA THR A 183 -7.07 -10.69 11.69
C THR A 183 -7.35 -9.77 12.88
N CYS A 184 -6.80 -8.56 12.85
CA CYS A 184 -7.00 -7.53 13.87
C CYS A 184 -7.95 -6.43 13.39
N HIS A 185 -7.82 -5.94 12.16
CA HIS A 185 -8.63 -4.88 11.57
C HIS A 185 -9.94 -5.42 10.98
N LYS A 186 -10.81 -5.96 11.86
CA LYS A 186 -12.04 -6.65 11.45
C LYS A 186 -13.09 -5.73 10.81
N ASP A 187 -13.09 -4.46 11.20
CA ASP A 187 -13.94 -3.43 10.60
C ASP A 187 -13.60 -3.22 9.11
N ARG A 188 -12.32 -3.26 8.77
CA ARG A 188 -11.87 -3.15 7.37
C ARG A 188 -12.29 -4.36 6.54
N ARG A 189 -12.39 -5.54 7.16
CA ARG A 189 -12.97 -6.72 6.50
C ARG A 189 -14.40 -6.45 6.01
N ALA A 190 -15.23 -5.84 6.85
CA ALA A 190 -16.60 -5.48 6.47
C ALA A 190 -16.63 -4.41 5.36
N ASP A 191 -15.72 -3.45 5.43
CA ASP A 191 -15.66 -2.34 4.48
C ASP A 191 -15.33 -2.81 3.05
N ILE A 192 -14.35 -3.67 2.88
CA ILE A 192 -13.92 -4.14 1.54
C ILE A 192 -14.96 -5.01 0.82
N HIS A 193 -16.01 -5.44 1.50
CA HIS A 193 -17.14 -6.18 0.91
C HIS A 193 -18.34 -5.31 0.59
N LYS A 194 -18.28 -3.99 0.84
CA LYS A 194 -19.33 -3.06 0.42
C LYS A 194 -19.39 -2.94 -1.10
N VAL A 195 -20.53 -2.45 -1.62
CA VAL A 195 -20.80 -2.36 -3.06
C VAL A 195 -19.74 -1.56 -3.82
N SER A 196 -19.24 -0.50 -3.21
CA SER A 196 -18.17 0.33 -3.77
C SER A 196 -16.93 0.21 -2.87
N HIS A 197 -15.86 -0.32 -3.41
CA HIS A 197 -14.58 -0.51 -2.69
C HIS A 197 -13.42 -0.53 -3.69
N HIS A 198 -12.21 -0.35 -3.18
CA HIS A 198 -11.04 -0.65 -3.99
C HIS A 198 -10.91 -2.18 -4.20
N PRO A 199 -10.36 -2.64 -5.33
CA PRO A 199 -10.29 -4.06 -5.67
C PRO A 199 -9.21 -4.79 -4.84
N ILE A 200 -9.44 -4.87 -3.51
CA ILE A 200 -8.53 -5.48 -2.54
C ILE A 200 -8.64 -7.00 -2.62
N GLY A 201 -9.86 -7.54 -2.69
CA GLY A 201 -10.08 -8.98 -2.82
C GLY A 201 -9.49 -9.58 -4.09
N GLU A 202 -9.35 -8.79 -5.14
CA GLU A 202 -8.76 -9.17 -6.42
C GLU A 202 -7.23 -8.97 -6.46
N GLY A 203 -6.62 -8.53 -5.37
CA GLY A 203 -5.18 -8.30 -5.27
C GLY A 203 -4.64 -7.14 -6.12
N LYS A 204 -5.51 -6.32 -6.72
CA LYS A 204 -5.11 -5.16 -7.52
C LYS A 204 -4.63 -4.00 -6.65
N VAL A 205 -5.25 -3.85 -5.48
CA VAL A 205 -4.86 -2.92 -4.41
C VAL A 205 -4.71 -3.71 -3.13
N ILE A 206 -3.69 -3.40 -2.34
CA ILE A 206 -3.46 -4.02 -1.03
C ILE A 206 -3.28 -2.95 0.04
N CYS A 207 -3.40 -3.34 1.30
CA CYS A 207 -3.30 -2.42 2.43
C CYS A 207 -2.00 -1.60 2.38
N SER A 208 -0.89 -2.26 2.05
CA SER A 208 0.42 -1.61 1.97
C SER A 208 0.64 -0.76 0.71
N ASP A 209 -0.29 -0.66 -0.22
CA ASP A 209 -0.19 0.32 -1.30
C ASP A 209 -0.40 1.74 -0.77
N CYS A 210 -1.26 1.91 0.24
CA CYS A 210 -1.56 3.18 0.89
C CYS A 210 -0.84 3.35 2.24
N HIS A 211 -0.76 2.29 3.05
CA HIS A 211 -0.22 2.31 4.41
C HIS A 211 1.20 1.75 4.50
N ASN A 212 2.00 2.30 5.43
CA ASN A 212 3.24 1.68 5.88
C ASN A 212 3.05 1.14 7.31
N PRO A 213 2.78 -0.16 7.49
CA PRO A 213 2.53 -0.73 8.82
C PRO A 213 3.72 -0.64 9.78
N HIS A 214 4.91 -0.31 9.28
CA HIS A 214 6.11 -0.13 10.09
C HIS A 214 6.28 1.30 10.62
N GLY A 215 5.30 2.18 10.43
CA GLY A 215 5.38 3.58 10.80
C GLY A 215 5.61 4.51 9.61
N SER A 216 5.07 5.68 9.70
CA SER A 216 5.22 6.75 8.70
C SER A 216 5.04 8.12 9.34
N THR A 217 5.33 9.17 8.58
CA THR A 217 5.05 10.56 8.99
C THR A 217 3.63 10.99 8.65
N GLY A 218 2.92 10.22 7.83
CA GLY A 218 1.55 10.50 7.43
C GLY A 218 0.53 10.04 8.46
N PRO A 219 -0.68 10.61 8.44
CA PRO A 219 -1.76 10.21 9.35
C PRO A 219 -2.15 8.75 9.10
N HIS A 220 -2.55 8.04 10.15
CA HIS A 220 -3.02 6.64 10.05
C HIS A 220 -2.03 5.71 9.31
N LEU A 221 -0.74 5.92 9.50
CA LEU A 221 0.33 5.18 8.82
C LEU A 221 0.30 5.29 7.28
N LEU A 222 -0.25 6.35 6.71
CA LEU A 222 -0.20 6.58 5.26
C LEU A 222 1.24 6.78 4.79
N LYS A 223 1.57 6.26 3.62
CA LYS A 223 2.91 6.36 3.02
C LYS A 223 3.35 7.78 2.68
N LYS A 224 2.39 8.69 2.48
CA LYS A 224 2.63 10.10 2.17
C LYS A 224 2.23 10.98 3.34
N ALA A 225 2.68 12.21 3.33
CA ALA A 225 2.43 13.16 4.41
C ALA A 225 0.95 13.51 4.57
N THR A 226 0.18 13.46 3.48
CA THR A 226 -1.25 13.76 3.47
C THR A 226 -2.07 12.65 2.82
N VAL A 227 -3.38 12.65 3.12
CA VAL A 227 -4.37 11.79 2.47
C VAL A 227 -4.38 12.05 0.97
N THR A 228 -4.48 13.31 0.57
CA THR A 228 -4.57 13.72 -0.84
C THR A 228 -3.34 13.28 -1.63
N GLU A 229 -2.13 13.45 -1.08
CA GLU A 229 -0.90 12.94 -1.73
C GLU A 229 -0.91 11.41 -1.88
N THR A 230 -1.44 10.70 -0.90
CA THR A 230 -1.55 9.23 -0.97
C THR A 230 -2.50 8.82 -2.08
N CYS A 231 -3.70 9.42 -2.14
CA CYS A 231 -4.70 9.11 -3.16
C CYS A 231 -4.21 9.44 -4.58
N THR A 232 -3.58 10.60 -4.74
CA THR A 232 -3.11 11.08 -6.06
C THR A 232 -1.86 10.36 -6.56
N THR A 233 -1.30 9.44 -5.80
CA THR A 233 -0.29 8.50 -6.31
C THR A 233 -0.85 7.64 -7.45
N CYS A 234 -2.12 7.28 -7.37
CA CYS A 234 -2.83 6.52 -8.41
C CYS A 234 -3.86 7.38 -9.15
N HIS A 235 -4.55 8.30 -8.45
CA HIS A 235 -5.55 9.21 -8.99
C HIS A 235 -4.94 10.56 -9.39
N ALA A 236 -3.88 10.51 -10.19
CA ALA A 236 -3.11 11.70 -10.60
C ALA A 236 -3.97 12.77 -11.30
N GLU A 237 -5.02 12.34 -12.01
CA GLU A 237 -5.95 13.22 -12.71
C GLU A 237 -6.82 14.09 -11.77
N LYS A 238 -6.84 13.77 -10.46
CA LYS A 238 -7.55 14.55 -9.44
C LYS A 238 -6.64 15.53 -8.70
N ARG A 239 -5.33 15.49 -8.98
CA ARG A 239 -4.34 16.33 -8.27
C ARG A 239 -4.37 17.79 -8.72
N GLY A 240 -4.69 18.05 -9.97
CA GLY A 240 -4.51 19.36 -10.57
C GLY A 240 -3.04 19.64 -10.98
N PRO A 241 -2.60 20.89 -11.02
CA PRO A 241 -3.36 22.09 -10.63
C PRO A 241 -4.54 22.39 -11.56
N PHE A 242 -5.63 22.90 -10.99
CA PHE A 242 -6.78 23.36 -11.73
C PHE A 242 -6.87 24.89 -11.67
N LEU A 243 -7.42 25.50 -12.71
CA LEU A 243 -7.71 26.93 -12.72
C LEU A 243 -8.76 27.30 -11.66
N TRP A 244 -9.73 26.41 -11.47
CA TRP A 244 -10.80 26.51 -10.49
C TRP A 244 -10.75 25.28 -9.59
N GLU A 245 -10.22 25.44 -8.40
CA GLU A 245 -10.10 24.38 -7.40
C GLU A 245 -11.35 24.32 -6.51
N HIS A 246 -11.66 23.14 -6.02
CA HIS A 246 -12.66 22.93 -4.99
C HIS A 246 -11.93 22.66 -3.66
N GLN A 247 -12.02 23.60 -2.73
CA GLN A 247 -11.21 23.61 -1.52
C GLN A 247 -11.24 22.28 -0.74
N PRO A 248 -12.40 21.63 -0.48
CA PRO A 248 -12.44 20.35 0.22
C PRO A 248 -11.67 19.22 -0.48
N VAL A 249 -11.54 19.28 -1.81
CA VAL A 249 -10.78 18.29 -2.60
C VAL A 249 -9.29 18.50 -2.44
N VAL A 250 -8.86 19.75 -2.39
CA VAL A 250 -7.46 20.10 -2.16
C VAL A 250 -7.01 19.71 -0.75
N GLU A 251 -7.90 19.88 0.23
CA GLU A 251 -7.60 19.60 1.63
C GLU A 251 -7.53 18.10 1.91
N ASP A 252 -8.61 17.37 1.67
CA ASP A 252 -8.69 15.96 2.02
C ASP A 252 -9.78 15.21 1.21
N CYS A 253 -9.37 14.19 0.47
CA CYS A 253 -10.28 13.34 -0.30
C CYS A 253 -11.32 12.67 0.58
N THR A 254 -11.00 12.40 1.84
CA THR A 254 -11.92 11.78 2.79
C THR A 254 -13.00 12.73 3.31
N ASN A 255 -12.99 14.00 2.92
CA ASN A 255 -14.16 14.86 3.14
C ASN A 255 -15.42 14.26 2.47
N CYS A 256 -15.26 13.65 1.31
CA CYS A 256 -16.36 13.07 0.52
C CYS A 256 -16.32 11.55 0.41
N HIS A 257 -15.13 10.94 0.45
CA HIS A 257 -14.92 9.52 0.16
C HIS A 257 -14.56 8.70 1.41
N THR A 258 -14.96 7.42 1.39
CA THR A 258 -14.54 6.40 2.38
C THR A 258 -13.66 5.38 1.67
N PRO A 259 -12.32 5.47 1.76
CA PRO A 259 -11.42 4.73 0.89
C PRO A 259 -11.46 3.20 1.05
N HIS A 260 -11.90 2.69 2.20
CA HIS A 260 -11.98 1.25 2.44
C HIS A 260 -13.25 0.62 1.89
N GLY A 261 -14.34 1.39 1.76
CA GLY A 261 -15.57 0.91 1.18
C GLY A 261 -16.81 1.72 1.58
N SER A 262 -17.78 1.76 0.68
CA SER A 262 -19.06 2.44 0.84
C SER A 262 -20.18 1.66 0.15
N ASN A 263 -21.39 1.82 0.63
CA ASN A 263 -22.59 1.36 -0.08
C ASN A 263 -23.06 2.36 -1.15
N ILE A 264 -22.33 3.46 -1.32
CA ILE A 264 -22.68 4.56 -2.22
C ILE A 264 -21.51 4.78 -3.22
N PRO A 265 -21.65 4.35 -4.47
CA PRO A 265 -20.64 4.62 -5.50
C PRO A 265 -20.53 6.11 -5.83
N PRO A 266 -19.33 6.58 -6.19
CA PRO A 266 -18.00 5.96 -6.05
C PRO A 266 -17.38 6.24 -4.67
N LEU A 267 -17.47 5.31 -3.72
CA LEU A 267 -16.91 5.41 -2.38
C LEU A 267 -17.40 6.62 -1.55
N LEU A 268 -18.58 7.14 -1.81
CA LEU A 268 -19.10 8.34 -1.17
C LEU A 268 -19.58 8.07 0.26
N LYS A 269 -19.41 9.04 1.16
CA LYS A 269 -19.95 9.00 2.54
C LYS A 269 -21.47 9.04 2.55
N SER A 270 -22.05 9.92 1.73
CA SER A 270 -23.49 10.06 1.56
C SER A 270 -23.83 10.36 0.10
N ARG A 271 -25.10 10.21 -0.27
CA ARG A 271 -25.52 10.45 -1.65
C ARG A 271 -25.64 11.95 -1.94
N PRO A 272 -25.22 12.43 -3.11
CA PRO A 272 -25.65 13.74 -3.58
C PRO A 272 -27.19 13.76 -3.74
N PRO A 273 -27.88 14.84 -3.37
CA PRO A 273 -27.35 16.14 -2.95
C PRO A 273 -26.97 16.25 -1.47
N PHE A 274 -27.26 15.23 -0.64
CA PHE A 274 -27.06 15.28 0.81
C PHE A 274 -25.59 15.57 1.17
N LEU A 275 -24.66 14.89 0.52
CA LEU A 275 -23.23 15.12 0.70
C LEU A 275 -22.84 16.60 0.46
N CYS A 276 -23.38 17.18 -0.60
CA CYS A 276 -23.09 18.57 -0.94
C CYS A 276 -23.67 19.55 0.09
N SER A 277 -24.87 19.22 0.61
CA SER A 277 -25.60 20.05 1.56
C SER A 277 -24.97 20.07 2.96
N GLU A 278 -24.01 19.22 3.26
CA GLU A 278 -23.22 19.27 4.50
C GLU A 278 -22.42 20.59 4.60
N CYS A 279 -22.08 21.19 3.44
CA CYS A 279 -21.32 22.44 3.35
C CYS A 279 -22.02 23.53 2.54
N HIS A 280 -22.94 23.20 1.64
CA HIS A 280 -23.60 24.11 0.73
C HIS A 280 -25.08 24.25 1.03
N ASP A 281 -25.47 25.43 1.47
CA ASP A 281 -26.90 25.88 1.61
C ASP A 281 -27.34 26.83 0.48
N GLY A 282 -26.56 26.96 -0.56
CA GLY A 282 -26.41 27.94 -1.63
C GLY A 282 -27.67 28.37 -2.43
N PRO A 283 -27.45 29.07 -3.56
CA PRO A 283 -28.48 29.85 -4.28
C PRO A 283 -29.62 29.03 -4.89
N HIS A 284 -29.52 27.72 -4.90
CA HIS A 284 -30.58 26.79 -5.34
C HIS A 284 -31.44 26.28 -4.19
N ALA A 285 -31.55 27.00 -3.09
CA ALA A 285 -32.28 26.62 -1.89
C ALA A 285 -33.73 26.16 -2.17
N SER A 286 -34.36 26.72 -3.19
CA SER A 286 -35.71 26.33 -3.64
C SER A 286 -35.75 24.99 -4.39
N SER A 287 -34.62 24.49 -4.83
CA SER A 287 -34.49 23.21 -5.55
C SER A 287 -33.69 22.15 -4.78
N SER A 288 -33.05 22.53 -3.68
CA SER A 288 -32.33 21.60 -2.80
C SER A 288 -33.33 20.83 -1.94
N PRO A 289 -33.16 19.50 -1.73
CA PRO A 289 -33.96 18.73 -0.78
C PRO A 289 -33.82 19.19 0.68
N PHE A 290 -32.82 20.01 0.99
CA PHE A 290 -32.54 20.55 2.33
C PHE A 290 -32.61 22.06 2.41
N GLY A 291 -32.84 22.74 1.29
CA GLY A 291 -33.03 24.18 1.30
C GLY A 291 -34.34 24.54 1.94
N PRO A 292 -34.48 25.81 2.41
CA PRO A 292 -35.67 26.30 3.10
C PRO A 292 -36.96 26.27 2.30
N GLY A 293 -36.97 25.63 1.12
CA GLY A 293 -38.16 25.44 0.27
C GLY A 293 -38.74 24.03 0.26
N ILE A 294 -38.13 23.03 0.92
CA ILE A 294 -38.65 21.66 0.97
C ILE A 294 -39.22 21.34 2.32
N GLY A 295 -40.44 20.81 2.32
CA GLY A 295 -41.12 20.34 3.51
C GLY A 295 -41.78 21.41 4.33
N GLY A 296 -42.09 22.58 3.79
CA GLY A 296 -42.88 23.61 4.47
C GLY A 296 -42.12 24.36 5.54
N LEU A 297 -40.81 24.23 5.64
CA LEU A 297 -39.99 25.09 6.47
C LEU A 297 -39.95 26.48 5.84
N GLN A 298 -40.54 27.45 6.55
CA GLN A 298 -40.52 28.85 6.11
C GLN A 298 -39.10 29.34 6.03
N SER A 299 -38.65 29.65 4.84
CA SER A 299 -37.42 30.40 4.65
C SER A 299 -37.64 31.83 5.17
N THR A 300 -36.98 32.16 6.27
CA THR A 300 -36.84 33.55 6.74
C THR A 300 -35.70 34.26 5.98
N MET A 301 -35.41 33.85 4.74
CA MET A 301 -34.46 34.59 3.89
C MET A 301 -35.08 35.91 3.44
N SER A 302 -35.00 36.90 4.32
CA SER A 302 -35.38 38.30 4.10
C SER A 302 -34.49 39.07 3.11
N GLY A 303 -33.68 38.36 2.31
CA GLY A 303 -32.77 38.96 1.36
C GLY A 303 -33.20 38.92 -0.13
N PHE A 304 -34.19 38.14 -0.49
CA PHE A 304 -34.60 37.97 -1.88
C PHE A 304 -36.04 38.45 -2.17
N GLY A 305 -36.41 39.61 -1.67
CA GLY A 305 -37.56 40.37 -2.17
C GLY A 305 -38.94 39.67 -2.27
N VAL A 306 -39.13 38.56 -1.54
CA VAL A 306 -40.44 37.87 -1.48
C VAL A 306 -41.14 38.29 -0.25
N SER A 307 -41.70 39.48 -0.30
CA SER A 307 -42.63 39.98 0.72
C SER A 307 -43.95 39.20 0.64
N GLY A 308 -44.30 38.45 1.69
CA GLY A 308 -45.68 38.00 1.97
C GLY A 308 -46.21 36.87 1.09
N GLY A 309 -45.39 36.12 0.42
CA GLY A 309 -45.84 35.03 -0.45
C GLY A 309 -45.56 33.64 0.16
N ARG A 310 -46.43 32.71 -0.16
CA ARG A 310 -46.24 31.27 -0.02
C ARG A 310 -44.83 30.89 -0.41
N ALA A 311 -44.12 30.14 0.42
CA ALA A 311 -42.80 29.59 0.04
C ALA A 311 -42.88 28.98 -1.38
N PRO A 312 -42.00 29.39 -2.33
CA PRO A 312 -42.07 28.84 -3.65
C PRO A 312 -41.96 27.33 -3.58
N SER A 313 -42.88 26.64 -4.23
CA SER A 313 -42.82 25.19 -4.35
C SER A 313 -41.46 24.83 -5.03
N PRO A 314 -40.77 23.81 -4.52
CA PRO A 314 -39.53 23.39 -5.17
C PRO A 314 -39.80 23.15 -6.66
N SER A 315 -38.90 23.64 -7.52
CA SER A 315 -39.00 23.39 -8.94
C SER A 315 -39.11 21.90 -9.23
N PRO A 316 -40.16 21.42 -9.89
CA PRO A 316 -40.28 19.99 -10.24
C PRO A 316 -39.09 19.49 -11.06
N THR A 317 -38.38 20.40 -11.75
CA THR A 317 -37.20 20.10 -12.54
C THR A 317 -35.92 20.09 -11.71
N GLY A 318 -35.91 20.72 -10.53
CA GLY A 318 -34.80 20.74 -9.59
C GLY A 318 -34.92 19.71 -8.48
N ALA A 319 -36.15 19.40 -8.05
CA ALA A 319 -36.43 18.44 -7.00
C ALA A 319 -35.93 17.04 -7.39
N GLY A 320 -35.11 16.46 -6.52
CA GLY A 320 -34.58 15.12 -6.74
C GLY A 320 -33.42 15.00 -7.73
N ARG A 321 -32.94 16.09 -8.31
CA ARG A 321 -31.72 16.07 -9.14
C ARG A 321 -30.47 16.14 -8.28
N SER A 322 -29.45 15.38 -8.71
CA SER A 322 -28.12 15.50 -8.13
C SER A 322 -27.44 16.81 -8.55
N CYS A 323 -26.75 17.47 -7.64
CA CYS A 323 -25.90 18.63 -7.93
C CYS A 323 -24.91 18.34 -9.07
N LEU A 324 -24.45 17.09 -9.17
CA LEU A 324 -23.50 16.62 -10.17
C LEU A 324 -24.05 16.63 -11.60
N ASN A 325 -25.36 16.78 -11.82
CA ASN A 325 -25.94 16.94 -13.15
C ASN A 325 -25.49 18.25 -13.83
N CYS A 326 -25.19 19.27 -13.05
CA CYS A 326 -24.68 20.56 -13.51
C CYS A 326 -23.24 20.78 -13.07
N HIS A 327 -22.91 20.52 -11.80
CA HIS A 327 -21.59 20.69 -11.22
C HIS A 327 -20.76 19.40 -11.34
N SER A 328 -20.45 18.99 -12.56
CA SER A 328 -19.79 17.70 -12.81
C SER A 328 -18.28 17.73 -12.57
N MET A 329 -17.67 18.91 -12.48
CA MET A 329 -16.21 19.10 -12.34
C MET A 329 -15.79 19.38 -10.89
N ILE A 330 -16.42 18.73 -9.93
CA ILE A 330 -16.25 18.99 -8.49
C ILE A 330 -14.82 18.75 -7.96
N HIS A 331 -13.99 17.99 -8.66
CA HIS A 331 -12.59 17.79 -8.28
C HIS A 331 -11.67 18.92 -8.73
N GLY A 332 -12.19 19.88 -9.49
CA GLY A 332 -11.48 20.99 -10.09
C GLY A 332 -11.73 21.10 -11.58
N SER A 333 -11.61 22.28 -12.13
CA SER A 333 -11.92 22.58 -13.52
C SER A 333 -10.93 23.55 -14.13
N ASN A 334 -10.60 23.32 -15.40
CA ASN A 334 -9.90 24.26 -16.27
C ASN A 334 -10.87 24.89 -17.31
N SER A 335 -12.17 24.68 -17.13
CA SER A 335 -13.19 25.22 -18.02
C SER A 335 -13.27 26.76 -17.92
N PRO A 336 -13.43 27.48 -19.05
CA PRO A 336 -13.68 28.92 -19.04
C PRO A 336 -15.05 29.28 -18.44
N ALA A 337 -15.92 28.31 -18.16
CA ALA A 337 -17.20 28.53 -17.48
C ALA A 337 -17.08 29.08 -16.05
N GLY A 338 -15.88 29.15 -15.49
CA GLY A 338 -15.59 29.79 -14.22
C GLY A 338 -15.64 28.85 -13.01
N ALA A 339 -15.64 29.43 -11.82
CA ALA A 339 -15.50 28.76 -10.54
C ALA A 339 -16.70 27.91 -10.12
N PHE A 340 -17.75 27.85 -10.89
CA PHE A 340 -18.95 27.07 -10.57
C PHE A 340 -18.79 25.57 -10.86
N LEU A 341 -17.60 25.12 -11.28
CA LEU A 341 -17.26 23.72 -11.55
C LEU A 341 -18.23 23.01 -12.52
N HIS A 342 -18.78 23.77 -13.45
CA HIS A 342 -19.56 23.28 -14.57
C HIS A 342 -18.65 22.69 -15.64
N ARG A 343 -19.21 21.87 -16.52
CA ARG A 343 -18.55 21.41 -17.75
C ARG A 343 -18.36 22.53 -18.73
#